data_299173c9388f8c9801aa83dfb1a21e0a
#
_entry.id   299173c9388f8c9801aa83dfb1a21e0a
#
_cell.length_a   1.000
_cell.length_b   1.000
_cell.length_c   1.000
_cell.angle_alpha   90.00
_cell.angle_beta   90.00
_cell.angle_gamma   90.00
#
_symmetry.space_group_name_H-M   'P 1'
#
loop_
_entity.id
_entity.type
_entity.pdbx_description
1 polymer ?
#
loop_
_entity_poly.entity_id
_entity_poly.type
_entity_poly.pdbx_seq_one_letter_code
_entity_poly.pdbx_strand_id
1 'polypeptide(L)'
;VTTSRVLVVNNGTLSLKQLRKRFEDLGSETDVVDAASVPGSLDAKYQAVVLSGTKVRAYDSDYYRPLIDLVMGAKVPVFGICGGMQIIAVANGGELADGPQRVGGHQVRVDKEEPIFSHVGPEVTVFHRHTLYLQGAPAGFRSIGRSEHAPVEFIRSDDGRIYGAQAHLEFRSDGADILRGFAELYQ
;
A
#
# COMPACT_ATOMS: atom_id res chain seq x y z
N VAL A 1 -6.20 -17.36 21.15
CA VAL A 1 -5.66 -16.76 19.90
C VAL A 1 -5.57 -15.26 20.11
N THR A 2 -4.36 -14.72 19.99
CA THR A 2 -4.14 -13.27 20.09
C THR A 2 -4.56 -12.62 18.79
N THR A 3 -5.44 -11.60 18.86
CA THR A 3 -5.86 -10.83 17.69
C THR A 3 -4.67 -9.99 17.20
N SER A 4 -4.44 -10.01 15.88
CA SER A 4 -3.42 -9.18 15.25
C SER A 4 -3.80 -7.70 15.30
N ARG A 5 -2.81 -6.83 15.45
CA ARG A 5 -3.02 -5.38 15.48
C ARG A 5 -2.22 -4.70 14.37
N VAL A 6 -2.88 -3.81 13.64
CA VAL A 6 -2.32 -3.09 12.50
C VAL A 6 -2.29 -1.61 12.81
N LEU A 7 -1.15 -0.97 12.57
CA LEU A 7 -1.03 0.47 12.60
C LEU A 7 -1.40 1.04 11.22
N VAL A 8 -2.45 1.83 11.16
CA VAL A 8 -2.86 2.54 9.95
C VAL A 8 -2.36 3.97 10.02
N VAL A 9 -1.49 4.34 9.09
CA VAL A 9 -1.01 5.73 8.97
C VAL A 9 -1.93 6.48 8.03
N ASN A 10 -2.59 7.50 8.55
CA ASN A 10 -3.49 8.35 7.79
C ASN A 10 -2.71 9.46 7.08
N ASN A 11 -2.65 9.37 5.76
CA ASN A 11 -2.02 10.38 4.89
C ASN A 11 -3.05 11.41 4.35
N GLY A 12 -4.21 11.54 4.98
CA GLY A 12 -5.27 12.45 4.55
C GLY A 12 -6.24 11.82 3.56
N THR A 13 -6.43 10.50 3.64
CA THR A 13 -7.39 9.79 2.79
C THR A 13 -8.82 10.12 3.14
N LEU A 14 -9.71 10.08 2.13
CA LEU A 14 -11.16 10.16 2.32
C LEU A 14 -11.79 8.81 2.67
N SER A 15 -11.05 7.72 2.53
CA SER A 15 -11.54 6.34 2.67
C SER A 15 -10.95 5.62 3.90
N LEU A 16 -10.59 6.36 4.94
CA LEU A 16 -10.00 5.78 6.15
C LEU A 16 -10.92 4.74 6.80
N LYS A 17 -12.21 5.04 6.87
CA LYS A 17 -13.21 4.13 7.45
C LYS A 17 -13.26 2.81 6.69
N GLN A 18 -13.28 2.87 5.37
CA GLN A 18 -13.28 1.69 4.51
C GLN A 18 -12.00 0.87 4.67
N LEU A 19 -10.85 1.54 4.73
CA LEU A 19 -9.57 0.89 4.91
C LEU A 19 -9.50 0.14 6.24
N ARG A 20 -9.88 0.78 7.34
CA ARG A 20 -9.94 0.13 8.65
C ARG A 20 -10.87 -1.07 8.63
N LYS A 21 -12.06 -0.90 8.05
CA LYS A 21 -13.06 -1.97 7.98
C LYS A 21 -12.51 -3.22 7.29
N ARG A 22 -11.73 -3.06 6.22
CA ARG A 22 -11.12 -4.22 5.52
C ARG A 22 -10.25 -5.05 6.45
N PHE A 23 -9.41 -4.41 7.25
CA PHE A 23 -8.56 -5.12 8.20
C PHE A 23 -9.33 -5.68 9.39
N GLU A 24 -10.35 -4.98 9.86
CA GLU A 24 -11.25 -5.49 10.91
C GLU A 24 -12.01 -6.72 10.43
N ASP A 25 -12.50 -6.73 9.20
CA ASP A 25 -13.17 -7.89 8.58
C ASP A 25 -12.21 -9.10 8.43
N LEU A 26 -10.91 -8.87 8.38
CA LEU A 26 -9.87 -9.90 8.34
C LEU A 26 -9.42 -10.36 9.75
N GLY A 27 -10.05 -9.85 10.79
CA GLY A 27 -9.77 -10.24 12.18
C GLY A 27 -8.68 -9.43 12.86
N SER A 28 -8.25 -8.33 12.27
CA SER A 28 -7.24 -7.44 12.88
C SER A 28 -7.91 -6.28 13.60
N GLU A 29 -7.31 -5.86 14.71
CA GLU A 29 -7.61 -4.56 15.32
C GLU A 29 -6.77 -3.48 14.65
N THR A 30 -7.28 -2.27 14.56
CA THR A 30 -6.59 -1.16 13.91
C THR A 30 -6.45 0.02 14.85
N ASP A 31 -5.24 0.58 14.91
CA ASP A 31 -4.99 1.90 15.50
C ASP A 31 -4.61 2.86 14.37
N VAL A 32 -4.99 4.13 14.51
CA VAL A 32 -4.73 5.16 13.49
C VAL A 32 -3.80 6.21 14.07
N VAL A 33 -2.81 6.60 13.26
CA VAL A 33 -1.94 7.73 13.55
C VAL A 33 -1.84 8.60 12.29
N ASP A 34 -1.77 9.92 12.47
CA ASP A 34 -1.52 10.82 11.34
C ASP A 34 -0.05 10.74 10.91
N ALA A 35 0.19 10.93 9.62
CA ALA A 35 1.53 10.89 9.05
C ALA A 35 2.51 11.85 9.75
N ALA A 36 2.01 13.00 10.19
CA ALA A 36 2.82 14.01 10.92
C ALA A 36 3.15 13.61 12.36
N SER A 37 2.54 12.55 12.88
CA SER A 37 2.63 12.16 14.31
C SER A 37 3.12 10.74 14.51
N VAL A 38 3.78 10.15 13.52
CA VAL A 38 4.28 8.77 13.62
C VAL A 38 5.40 8.69 14.67
N PRO A 39 5.48 7.58 15.42
CA PRO A 39 6.56 7.39 16.41
C PRO A 39 7.90 7.15 15.70
N GLY A 40 8.99 7.38 16.42
CA GLY A 40 10.36 7.13 15.90
C GLY A 40 10.67 5.66 15.69
N SER A 41 9.95 4.76 16.36
CA SER A 41 10.06 3.31 16.18
C SER A 41 8.69 2.67 16.37
N LEU A 42 8.50 1.51 15.74
CA LEU A 42 7.24 0.80 15.80
C LEU A 42 7.13 0.02 17.11
N ASP A 43 6.00 0.22 17.83
CA ASP A 43 5.69 -0.55 19.00
C ASP A 43 5.53 -2.04 18.66
N ALA A 44 6.05 -2.92 19.51
CA ALA A 44 6.02 -4.37 19.29
C ALA A 44 4.61 -4.96 19.27
N LYS A 45 3.60 -4.21 19.71
CA LYS A 45 2.20 -4.65 19.63
C LYS A 45 1.64 -4.74 18.21
N TYR A 46 2.29 -4.09 17.25
CA TYR A 46 1.84 -4.09 15.85
C TYR A 46 2.48 -5.21 15.04
N GLN A 47 1.66 -5.96 14.30
CA GLN A 47 2.08 -7.01 13.39
C GLN A 47 2.21 -6.53 11.95
N ALA A 48 1.66 -5.36 11.61
CA ALA A 48 1.76 -4.77 10.28
C ALA A 48 1.55 -3.26 10.33
N VAL A 49 1.99 -2.58 9.27
CA VAL A 49 1.76 -1.15 9.05
C VAL A 49 1.11 -0.97 7.68
N VAL A 50 0.08 -0.14 7.63
CA VAL A 50 -0.62 0.20 6.38
C VAL A 50 -0.62 1.71 6.21
N LEU A 51 -0.17 2.17 5.05
CA LEU A 51 -0.18 3.58 4.67
C LEU A 51 -1.38 3.86 3.77
N SER A 52 -2.22 4.80 4.17
CA SER A 52 -3.39 5.20 3.37
C SER A 52 -3.00 6.00 2.14
N GLY A 53 -3.96 6.17 1.23
CA GLY A 53 -3.87 7.15 0.15
C GLY A 53 -3.80 8.57 0.69
N THR A 54 -3.51 9.51 -0.21
CA THR A 54 -3.42 10.93 0.09
C THR A 54 -4.06 11.75 -1.02
N LYS A 55 -4.44 12.99 -0.72
CA LYS A 55 -4.83 13.98 -1.71
C LYS A 55 -3.65 14.80 -2.23
N VAL A 56 -2.49 14.67 -1.62
CA VAL A 56 -1.29 15.42 -1.96
C VAL A 56 -0.71 14.90 -3.27
N ARG A 57 -0.34 15.80 -4.16
CA ARG A 57 0.26 15.46 -5.46
C ARG A 57 1.77 15.65 -5.49
N ALA A 58 2.30 16.44 -4.57
CA ALA A 58 3.75 16.66 -4.43
C ALA A 58 4.20 16.11 -3.07
N TYR A 59 5.22 15.27 -3.09
CA TYR A 59 5.70 14.61 -1.89
C TYR A 59 6.93 15.35 -1.36
N ASP A 60 6.74 16.04 -0.22
CA ASP A 60 7.82 16.68 0.52
C ASP A 60 8.59 15.63 1.31
N SER A 61 9.83 15.41 0.94
CA SER A 61 10.68 14.40 1.57
C SER A 61 10.93 14.68 3.06
N ASP A 62 11.01 15.96 3.44
CA ASP A 62 11.23 16.32 4.84
C ASP A 62 9.98 16.05 5.68
N TYR A 63 8.81 16.38 5.14
CA TYR A 63 7.53 16.10 5.82
C TYR A 63 7.33 14.60 6.06
N TYR A 64 7.62 13.76 5.06
CA TYR A 64 7.39 12.31 5.13
C TYR A 64 8.58 11.54 5.70
N ARG A 65 9.71 12.17 6.00
CA ARG A 65 10.90 11.48 6.50
C ARG A 65 10.64 10.62 7.74
N PRO A 66 9.92 11.10 8.79
CA PRO A 66 9.63 10.25 9.94
C PRO A 66 8.84 8.99 9.57
N LEU A 67 7.87 9.11 8.65
CA LEU A 67 7.09 7.98 8.16
C LEU A 67 7.97 6.99 7.39
N ILE A 68 8.81 7.49 6.50
CA ILE A 68 9.73 6.65 5.72
C ILE A 68 10.72 5.93 6.63
N ASP A 69 11.29 6.62 7.61
CA ASP A 69 12.21 6.00 8.56
C ASP A 69 11.52 4.89 9.36
N LEU A 70 10.28 5.11 9.79
CA LEU A 70 9.48 4.09 10.46
C LEU A 70 9.26 2.86 9.58
N VAL A 71 8.83 3.08 8.34
CA VAL A 71 8.54 2.01 7.38
C VAL A 71 9.79 1.21 7.03
N MET A 72 10.87 1.90 6.71
CA MET A 72 12.11 1.24 6.29
C MET A 72 12.81 0.53 7.46
N GLY A 73 12.63 1.03 8.68
CA GLY A 73 13.20 0.42 9.89
C GLY A 73 12.35 -0.67 10.54
N ALA A 74 11.07 -0.77 10.19
CA ALA A 74 10.17 -1.76 10.77
C ALA A 74 10.57 -3.18 10.37
N LYS A 75 10.24 -4.15 11.23
CA LYS A 75 10.49 -5.59 10.98
C LYS A 75 9.23 -6.35 10.58
N VAL A 76 8.11 -5.66 10.46
CA VAL A 76 6.81 -6.23 10.14
C VAL A 76 6.42 -5.92 8.69
N PRO A 77 5.49 -6.68 8.11
CA PRO A 77 4.98 -6.36 6.77
C PRO A 77 4.33 -4.97 6.70
N VAL A 78 4.56 -4.30 5.57
CA VAL A 78 4.04 -2.95 5.29
C VAL A 78 3.29 -2.96 3.96
N PHE A 79 2.16 -2.25 3.91
CA PHE A 79 1.42 -2.06 2.67
C PHE A 79 1.07 -0.58 2.46
N GLY A 80 1.51 -0.03 1.33
CA GLY A 80 1.16 1.33 0.91
C GLY A 80 0.04 1.33 -0.14
N ILE A 81 -1.05 2.06 0.12
CA ILE A 81 -2.21 2.17 -0.77
C ILE A 81 -2.13 3.50 -1.52
N CYS A 82 -2.17 3.47 -2.85
CA CYS A 82 -2.20 4.64 -3.72
C CYS A 82 -1.11 5.66 -3.34
N GLY A 83 -1.45 6.77 -2.71
CA GLY A 83 -0.48 7.74 -2.21
C GLY A 83 0.55 7.14 -1.25
N GLY A 84 0.16 6.13 -0.46
CA GLY A 84 1.08 5.41 0.42
C GLY A 84 2.17 4.66 -0.35
N MET A 85 1.82 4.02 -1.45
CA MET A 85 2.80 3.43 -2.37
C MET A 85 3.72 4.50 -2.95
N GLN A 86 3.14 5.62 -3.39
CA GLN A 86 3.90 6.70 -4.02
C GLN A 86 4.90 7.33 -3.05
N ILE A 87 4.53 7.52 -1.80
CA ILE A 87 5.44 8.02 -0.75
C ILE A 87 6.65 7.09 -0.61
N ILE A 88 6.41 5.80 -0.50
CA ILE A 88 7.49 4.78 -0.41
C ILE A 88 8.36 4.83 -1.65
N ALA A 89 7.75 4.86 -2.83
CA ALA A 89 8.46 4.82 -4.10
C ALA A 89 9.35 6.05 -4.31
N VAL A 90 8.83 7.25 -4.07
CA VAL A 90 9.59 8.50 -4.22
C VAL A 90 10.76 8.56 -3.24
N ALA A 91 10.56 8.10 -2.00
CA ALA A 91 11.62 8.04 -1.01
C ALA A 91 12.78 7.12 -1.41
N ASN A 92 12.53 6.15 -2.29
CA ASN A 92 13.52 5.21 -2.80
C ASN A 92 13.95 5.53 -4.24
N GLY A 93 13.75 6.78 -4.69
CA GLY A 93 14.19 7.26 -6.00
C GLY A 93 13.22 7.02 -7.14
N GLY A 94 12.01 6.59 -6.86
CA GLY A 94 10.97 6.43 -7.86
C GLY A 94 10.49 7.77 -8.44
N GLU A 95 10.10 7.75 -9.71
CA GLU A 95 9.61 8.94 -10.43
C GLU A 95 8.13 8.80 -10.73
N LEU A 96 7.38 9.88 -10.46
CA LEU A 96 5.97 9.99 -10.78
C LEU A 96 5.77 10.91 -11.97
N ALA A 97 4.82 10.58 -12.83
CA ALA A 97 4.41 11.45 -13.94
C ALA A 97 2.89 11.58 -13.97
N ASP A 98 2.42 12.73 -14.42
CA ASP A 98 1.01 12.94 -14.70
C ASP A 98 0.57 12.10 -15.90
N GLY A 99 -0.65 11.59 -15.81
CA GLY A 99 -1.30 10.85 -16.88
C GLY A 99 -2.79 11.10 -16.88
N PRO A 100 -3.54 10.39 -17.76
CA PRO A 100 -4.99 10.47 -17.74
C PRO A 100 -5.55 10.03 -16.38
N GLN A 101 -6.57 10.76 -15.90
CA GLN A 101 -7.24 10.36 -14.68
C GLN A 101 -7.88 8.98 -14.86
N ARG A 102 -7.57 8.06 -13.94
CA ARG A 102 -8.29 6.78 -13.82
C ARG A 102 -9.26 6.86 -12.66
N VAL A 103 -10.51 6.50 -12.92
CA VAL A 103 -11.55 6.37 -11.89
C VAL A 103 -12.33 5.09 -12.17
N GLY A 104 -12.55 4.28 -11.14
CA GLY A 104 -13.33 3.05 -11.23
C GLY A 104 -12.49 1.80 -11.34
N GLY A 105 -13.13 0.69 -11.71
CA GLY A 105 -12.48 -0.61 -11.84
C GLY A 105 -11.65 -0.72 -13.10
N HIS A 106 -10.41 -1.16 -12.95
CA HIS A 106 -9.51 -1.42 -14.07
C HIS A 106 -8.81 -2.76 -13.86
N GLN A 107 -8.53 -3.44 -14.96
CA GLN A 107 -7.81 -4.70 -14.94
C GLN A 107 -6.31 -4.47 -14.82
N VAL A 108 -5.68 -5.27 -13.97
CA VAL A 108 -4.25 -5.29 -13.73
C VAL A 108 -3.77 -6.73 -13.80
N ARG A 109 -2.68 -6.97 -14.51
CA ARG A 109 -2.02 -8.27 -14.53
C ARG A 109 -1.05 -8.34 -13.37
N VAL A 110 -1.10 -9.44 -12.60
CA VAL A 110 -0.27 -9.62 -11.40
C VAL A 110 0.57 -10.88 -11.51
N ASP A 111 1.72 -10.85 -10.84
CA ASP A 111 2.61 -12.01 -10.73
C ASP A 111 2.04 -12.95 -9.67
N LYS A 112 1.31 -13.95 -10.11
CA LYS A 112 0.48 -14.82 -9.26
C LYS A 112 1.27 -15.59 -8.21
N GLU A 113 2.56 -15.77 -8.40
CA GLU A 113 3.44 -16.45 -7.45
C GLU A 113 3.68 -15.64 -6.16
N GLU A 114 3.40 -14.34 -6.19
CA GLU A 114 3.55 -13.50 -5.02
C GLU A 114 2.50 -13.86 -3.95
N PRO A 115 2.91 -13.97 -2.66
CA PRO A 115 2.00 -14.42 -1.61
C PRO A 115 0.72 -13.58 -1.48
N ILE A 116 0.80 -12.27 -1.69
CA ILE A 116 -0.38 -11.40 -1.58
C ILE A 116 -1.45 -11.68 -2.65
N PHE A 117 -1.10 -12.38 -3.73
CA PHE A 117 -2.02 -12.74 -4.82
C PHE A 117 -2.54 -14.18 -4.73
N SER A 118 -2.34 -14.86 -3.61
CA SER A 118 -2.73 -16.26 -3.44
C SER A 118 -4.23 -16.52 -3.59
N HIS A 119 -5.07 -15.50 -3.37
CA HIS A 119 -6.53 -15.60 -3.42
C HIS A 119 -7.13 -15.02 -4.70
N VAL A 120 -6.31 -14.59 -5.64
CA VAL A 120 -6.75 -13.97 -6.90
C VAL A 120 -6.15 -14.68 -8.11
N GLY A 121 -6.72 -14.43 -9.28
CA GLY A 121 -6.18 -14.92 -10.54
C GLY A 121 -5.03 -14.06 -11.04
N PRO A 122 -4.44 -14.40 -12.24
CA PRO A 122 -3.36 -13.62 -12.83
C PRO A 122 -3.80 -12.24 -13.30
N GLU A 123 -5.10 -12.02 -13.45
CA GLU A 123 -5.69 -10.71 -13.72
C GLU A 123 -6.66 -10.37 -12.61
N VAL A 124 -6.58 -9.13 -12.11
CA VAL A 124 -7.45 -8.62 -11.07
C VAL A 124 -8.15 -7.36 -11.55
N THR A 125 -9.36 -7.13 -11.05
CA THR A 125 -10.07 -5.87 -11.24
C THR A 125 -10.03 -5.11 -9.93
N VAL A 126 -9.40 -3.94 -9.92
CA VAL A 126 -9.20 -3.11 -8.73
C VAL A 126 -9.62 -1.68 -8.99
N PHE A 127 -10.07 -1.00 -7.94
CA PHE A 127 -10.58 0.36 -8.04
C PHE A 127 -9.43 1.37 -8.06
N HIS A 128 -9.46 2.27 -9.04
CA HIS A 128 -8.48 3.34 -9.20
C HIS A 128 -9.14 4.71 -9.02
N ARG A 129 -8.38 5.64 -8.47
CA ARG A 129 -8.71 7.07 -8.42
C ARG A 129 -7.42 7.85 -8.25
N HIS A 130 -6.76 8.13 -9.38
CA HIS A 130 -5.49 8.85 -9.36
C HIS A 130 -5.16 9.44 -10.75
N THR A 131 -4.21 10.36 -10.77
CA THR A 131 -3.66 10.97 -11.98
C THR A 131 -2.13 10.87 -12.06
N LEU A 132 -1.47 10.49 -10.96
CA LEU A 132 -0.03 10.26 -10.92
C LEU A 132 0.26 8.78 -11.08
N TYR A 133 1.29 8.47 -11.87
CA TYR A 133 1.69 7.11 -12.23
C TYR A 133 3.17 6.92 -11.92
N LEU A 134 3.51 5.83 -11.29
CA LEU A 134 4.89 5.43 -11.06
C LEU A 134 5.48 4.89 -12.38
N GLN A 135 6.62 5.46 -12.80
CA GLN A 135 7.21 5.18 -14.12
C GLN A 135 8.07 3.93 -14.15
N GLY A 136 8.51 3.46 -13.00
CA GLY A 136 9.32 2.25 -12.85
C GLY A 136 9.45 1.88 -11.40
N ALA A 137 9.84 0.64 -11.12
CA ALA A 137 10.08 0.21 -9.74
C ALA A 137 11.27 0.98 -9.16
N PRO A 138 11.16 1.54 -7.94
CA PRO A 138 12.26 2.23 -7.31
C PRO A 138 13.37 1.27 -6.89
N ALA A 139 14.54 1.81 -6.54
CA ALA A 139 15.66 1.01 -6.06
C ALA A 139 15.27 0.15 -4.87
N GLY A 140 15.65 -1.13 -4.87
CA GLY A 140 15.30 -2.10 -3.82
C GLY A 140 13.90 -2.68 -3.93
N PHE A 141 13.16 -2.36 -5.00
CA PHE A 141 11.81 -2.86 -5.26
C PHE A 141 11.71 -3.45 -6.67
N ARG A 142 10.68 -4.22 -6.90
CA ARG A 142 10.32 -4.70 -8.23
C ARG A 142 8.82 -4.52 -8.47
N SER A 143 8.43 -4.39 -9.74
CA SER A 143 7.03 -4.41 -10.16
C SER A 143 6.51 -5.85 -10.12
N ILE A 144 5.43 -6.05 -9.40
CA ILE A 144 4.73 -7.34 -9.34
C ILE A 144 3.32 -7.26 -9.95
N GLY A 145 2.98 -6.15 -10.54
CA GLY A 145 1.73 -5.95 -11.28
C GLY A 145 1.85 -4.80 -12.26
N ARG A 146 1.20 -4.94 -13.40
CA ARG A 146 1.25 -3.99 -14.51
C ARG A 146 -0.04 -3.96 -15.30
N SER A 147 -0.27 -2.88 -16.05
CA SER A 147 -1.41 -2.73 -16.93
C SER A 147 -1.01 -2.02 -18.22
N GLU A 148 -1.95 -1.87 -19.15
CA GLU A 148 -1.76 -1.04 -20.33
C GLU A 148 -1.53 0.43 -20.01
N HIS A 149 -1.94 0.89 -18.80
CA HIS A 149 -1.80 2.28 -18.35
C HIS A 149 -0.46 2.55 -17.67
N ALA A 150 0.13 1.56 -17.03
CA ALA A 150 1.35 1.75 -16.26
C ALA A 150 2.18 0.46 -16.15
N PRO A 151 3.52 0.58 -16.20
CA PRO A 151 4.41 -0.57 -15.98
C PRO A 151 4.42 -1.03 -14.53
N VAL A 152 3.97 -0.19 -13.59
CA VAL A 152 3.98 -0.47 -12.15
C VAL A 152 2.61 -0.17 -11.56
N GLU A 153 1.88 -1.21 -11.26
CA GLU A 153 0.59 -1.16 -10.56
C GLU A 153 0.72 -1.69 -9.12
N PHE A 154 1.68 -2.55 -8.89
CA PHE A 154 2.05 -3.10 -7.59
C PHE A 154 3.57 -3.17 -7.47
N ILE A 155 4.07 -2.88 -6.29
CA ILE A 155 5.51 -3.02 -5.96
C ILE A 155 5.71 -3.95 -4.78
N ARG A 156 6.91 -4.53 -4.72
CA ARG A 156 7.36 -5.35 -3.60
C ARG A 156 8.84 -5.07 -3.36
N SER A 157 9.23 -4.88 -2.10
CA SER A 157 10.64 -4.79 -1.74
C SER A 157 11.37 -6.12 -1.98
N ASP A 158 12.67 -6.07 -2.23
CA ASP A 158 13.47 -7.26 -2.52
C ASP A 158 13.42 -8.29 -1.38
N ASP A 159 13.31 -7.83 -0.13
CA ASP A 159 13.17 -8.69 1.04
C ASP A 159 11.74 -9.24 1.26
N GLY A 160 10.78 -8.85 0.43
CA GLY A 160 9.39 -9.32 0.52
C GLY A 160 8.59 -8.76 1.69
N ARG A 161 9.04 -7.69 2.31
CA ARG A 161 8.40 -7.12 3.50
C ARG A 161 7.48 -5.94 3.19
N ILE A 162 7.84 -5.09 2.23
CA ILE A 162 7.10 -3.89 1.87
C ILE A 162 6.39 -4.11 0.54
N TYR A 163 5.08 -3.87 0.54
CA TYR A 163 4.24 -3.91 -0.65
C TYR A 163 3.60 -2.56 -0.90
N GLY A 164 3.22 -2.31 -2.14
CA GLY A 164 2.43 -1.15 -2.50
C GLY A 164 1.51 -1.44 -3.66
N ALA A 165 0.37 -0.75 -3.71
CA ALA A 165 -0.59 -0.79 -4.79
C ALA A 165 -0.95 0.62 -5.23
N GLN A 166 -1.05 0.85 -6.54
CA GLN A 166 -1.58 2.10 -7.07
C GLN A 166 -3.08 2.19 -6.85
N ALA A 167 -3.78 1.06 -6.92
CA ALA A 167 -5.21 0.98 -6.71
C ALA A 167 -5.60 1.17 -5.24
N HIS A 168 -6.85 1.58 -5.04
CA HIS A 168 -7.50 1.63 -3.73
C HIS A 168 -8.12 0.26 -3.41
N LEU A 169 -7.38 -0.57 -2.67
CA LEU A 169 -7.80 -1.93 -2.33
C LEU A 169 -8.89 -1.98 -1.27
N GLU A 170 -9.16 -0.87 -0.59
CA GLU A 170 -10.21 -0.74 0.41
C GLU A 170 -11.63 -0.75 -0.19
N PHE A 171 -11.76 -0.44 -1.49
CA PHE A 171 -13.05 -0.46 -2.17
C PHE A 171 -13.38 -1.87 -2.71
N ARG A 172 -14.67 -2.10 -3.01
CA ARG A 172 -15.15 -3.39 -3.50
C ARG A 172 -14.50 -3.75 -4.83
N SER A 173 -13.82 -4.86 -4.83
CA SER A 173 -13.15 -5.43 -5.99
C SER A 173 -12.33 -6.64 -5.52
N ASP A 174 -11.41 -7.12 -6.33
CA ASP A 174 -10.40 -8.11 -5.93
C ASP A 174 -9.45 -7.57 -4.85
N GLY A 175 -9.51 -6.27 -4.57
CA GLY A 175 -8.70 -5.64 -3.52
C GLY A 175 -8.87 -6.28 -2.14
N ALA A 176 -10.09 -6.68 -1.79
CA ALA A 176 -10.35 -7.36 -0.51
C ALA A 176 -9.57 -8.69 -0.40
N ASP A 177 -9.49 -9.46 -1.48
CA ASP A 177 -8.76 -10.72 -1.49
C ASP A 177 -7.24 -10.53 -1.53
N ILE A 178 -6.76 -9.43 -2.12
CA ILE A 178 -5.35 -9.04 -2.06
C ILE A 178 -4.97 -8.66 -0.64
N LEU A 179 -5.80 -7.88 0.05
CA LEU A 179 -5.57 -7.55 1.47
C LEU A 179 -5.63 -8.77 2.37
N ARG A 180 -6.46 -9.78 2.04
CA ARG A 180 -6.44 -11.07 2.73
C ARG A 180 -5.10 -11.77 2.57
N GLY A 181 -4.54 -11.81 1.36
CA GLY A 181 -3.23 -12.38 1.11
C GLY A 181 -2.13 -11.66 1.91
N PHE A 182 -2.23 -10.34 2.01
CA PHE A 182 -1.31 -9.56 2.86
C PHE A 182 -1.49 -9.90 4.34
N ALA A 183 -2.72 -10.00 4.83
CA ALA A 183 -2.99 -10.30 6.24
C ALA A 183 -2.41 -11.65 6.65
N GLU A 184 -2.39 -12.64 5.76
CA GLU A 184 -1.81 -13.94 6.01
C GLU A 184 -0.29 -13.90 6.26
N LEU A 185 0.38 -12.83 5.84
CA LEU A 185 1.82 -12.67 6.08
C LEU A 185 2.14 -12.32 7.54
N TYR A 186 1.19 -11.71 8.27
CA TYR A 186 1.42 -11.25 9.64
C TYR A 186 0.53 -11.93 10.68
N GLN A 187 -0.44 -12.73 10.27
CA GLN A 187 -1.33 -13.48 11.15
C GLN A 187 -0.72 -14.79 11.63
#